data_2aebae654870c2b356dc078f389083e1
#
_entry.id   2aebae654870c2b356dc078f389083e1
#
_cell.length_a   1.000
_cell.length_b   1.000
_cell.length_c   1.000
_cell.angle_alpha   90.00
_cell.angle_beta   90.00
_cell.angle_gamma   90.00
#
_symmetry.space_group_name_H-M   'P 1'
#
loop_
_entity.id
_entity.type
_entity.pdbx_description
1 polymer ?
#
loop_
_entity_poly.entity_id
_entity_poly.type
_entity_poly.pdbx_seq_one_letter_code
_entity_poly.pdbx_strand_id
1 'polypeptide(L)'
;AIQAEMLSEAIKVQKYANLPSLALAFNFSLNAMTNDFNFSEYRWTPYSYVALSLNIPIFAGGKRHQAIRQAKNQYEQVQLQTVNTERQLKIMIRQHLNTMETSMKSYYAAKDAVASAQKGYDIVAKSYQVGRSALIEVNDAQLALTQSQLAASQAVYNFLTAKSQLEQALGQDFIN
;
A
#
# COMPACT_ATOMS: atom_id res chain seq x y z
N ALA A 1 -6.55 -7.67 8.62
CA ALA A 1 -7.55 -8.10 9.61
C ALA A 1 -8.95 -8.19 9.00
N ILE A 2 -9.55 -7.10 8.51
CA ILE A 2 -10.93 -7.03 7.97
C ILE A 2 -11.17 -8.03 6.82
N GLN A 3 -10.26 -8.16 5.88
CA GLN A 3 -10.40 -9.08 4.75
C GLN A 3 -10.46 -10.56 5.19
N ALA A 4 -9.67 -10.94 6.19
CA ALA A 4 -9.72 -12.29 6.74
C ALA A 4 -11.05 -12.55 7.46
N GLU A 5 -11.58 -11.56 8.17
CA GLU A 5 -12.89 -11.63 8.83
C GLU A 5 -14.02 -11.79 7.81
N MET A 6 -14.03 -11.00 6.74
CA MET A 6 -14.99 -11.13 5.63
C MET A 6 -14.96 -12.55 5.03
N LEU A 7 -13.80 -13.13 4.82
CA LEU A 7 -13.68 -14.49 4.29
C LEU A 7 -14.12 -15.55 5.29
N SER A 8 -13.93 -15.33 6.60
CA SER A 8 -14.47 -16.24 7.63
C SER A 8 -15.99 -16.25 7.62
N GLU A 9 -16.64 -15.10 7.43
CA GLU A 9 -18.11 -15.02 7.27
C GLU A 9 -18.56 -15.65 5.95
N ALA A 10 -17.80 -15.49 4.85
CA ALA A 10 -18.10 -16.15 3.58
C ALA A 10 -18.11 -17.69 3.71
N ILE A 11 -17.25 -18.27 4.54
CA ILE A 11 -17.28 -19.70 4.85
C ILE A 11 -18.60 -20.09 5.55
N LYS A 12 -19.10 -19.25 6.47
CA LYS A 12 -20.38 -19.50 7.15
C LYS A 12 -21.55 -19.45 6.15
N VAL A 13 -21.55 -18.45 5.27
CA VAL A 13 -22.55 -18.34 4.19
C VAL A 13 -22.57 -19.62 3.32
N GLN A 14 -21.40 -20.15 2.93
CA GLN A 14 -21.32 -21.38 2.15
C GLN A 14 -21.84 -22.61 2.95
N LYS A 15 -21.64 -22.64 4.26
CA LYS A 15 -22.21 -23.70 5.11
C LYS A 15 -23.73 -23.59 5.21
N TYR A 16 -24.25 -22.38 5.39
CA TYR A 16 -25.70 -22.14 5.48
C TYR A 16 -26.44 -22.39 4.16
N ALA A 17 -25.78 -22.29 3.01
CA ALA A 17 -26.33 -22.68 1.73
C ALA A 17 -26.75 -24.18 1.65
N ASN A 18 -26.34 -25.00 2.63
CA ASN A 18 -26.80 -26.39 2.77
C ASN A 18 -28.12 -26.54 3.53
N LEU A 19 -28.60 -25.48 4.17
CA LEU A 19 -29.86 -25.49 4.91
C LEU A 19 -31.05 -25.28 3.95
N PRO A 20 -32.26 -25.75 4.33
CA PRO A 20 -33.48 -25.41 3.62
C PRO A 20 -33.66 -23.89 3.53
N SER A 21 -34.05 -23.39 2.36
CA SER A 21 -34.39 -21.97 2.16
C SER A 21 -35.89 -21.82 1.93
N LEU A 22 -36.47 -20.84 2.61
CA LEU A 22 -37.87 -20.46 2.48
C LEU A 22 -37.94 -19.07 1.83
N ALA A 23 -38.70 -18.95 0.75
CA ALA A 23 -38.91 -17.68 0.07
C ALA A 23 -40.42 -17.40 -0.07
N LEU A 24 -40.81 -16.15 0.22
CA LEU A 24 -42.12 -15.61 -0.02
C LEU A 24 -42.02 -14.64 -1.21
N ALA A 25 -42.83 -14.90 -2.22
CA ALA A 25 -42.94 -14.05 -3.41
C ALA A 25 -44.33 -13.46 -3.52
N PHE A 26 -44.43 -12.15 -3.78
CA PHE A 26 -45.62 -11.51 -4.18
C PHE A 26 -45.45 -10.95 -5.59
N ASN A 27 -46.39 -11.24 -6.46
CA ASN A 27 -46.43 -10.70 -7.82
C ASN A 27 -47.75 -9.98 -8.03
N PHE A 28 -47.67 -8.79 -8.62
CA PHE A 28 -48.82 -8.07 -9.15
C PHE A 28 -48.51 -7.68 -10.58
N SER A 29 -49.38 -8.04 -11.51
CA SER A 29 -49.25 -7.69 -12.92
C SER A 29 -50.57 -7.26 -13.51
N LEU A 30 -50.53 -6.31 -14.43
CA LEU A 30 -51.65 -5.90 -15.26
C LEU A 30 -51.39 -6.48 -16.65
N ASN A 31 -52.28 -7.34 -17.11
CA ASN A 31 -52.19 -7.96 -18.41
C ASN A 31 -53.35 -7.52 -19.29
N ALA A 32 -53.04 -7.08 -20.50
CA ALA A 32 -54.01 -6.86 -21.55
C ALA A 32 -53.67 -7.78 -22.72
N MET A 33 -54.67 -8.49 -23.21
CA MET A 33 -54.52 -9.38 -24.37
C MET A 33 -55.65 -9.10 -25.35
N THR A 34 -55.31 -8.85 -26.59
CA THR A 34 -56.27 -8.63 -27.69
C THR A 34 -55.64 -9.16 -28.98
N ASN A 35 -56.49 -9.48 -29.97
CA ASN A 35 -56.05 -10.00 -31.27
C ASN A 35 -55.89 -8.90 -32.33
N ASP A 36 -56.12 -7.64 -31.98
CA ASP A 36 -55.99 -6.47 -32.84
C ASP A 36 -55.18 -5.36 -32.18
N PHE A 37 -54.71 -4.40 -33.00
CA PHE A 37 -53.86 -3.28 -32.55
C PHE A 37 -54.67 -2.08 -32.03
N ASN A 38 -55.93 -2.27 -31.60
CA ASN A 38 -56.78 -1.18 -31.11
C ASN A 38 -56.54 -0.93 -29.62
N PHE A 39 -55.52 -0.14 -29.29
CA PHE A 39 -55.08 0.14 -27.91
C PHE A 39 -56.15 0.80 -27.03
N SER A 40 -57.16 1.44 -27.59
CA SER A 40 -58.23 2.12 -26.84
C SER A 40 -59.21 1.15 -26.21
N GLU A 41 -59.28 -0.11 -26.68
CA GLU A 41 -60.22 -1.13 -26.19
C GLU A 41 -59.56 -2.20 -25.30
N TYR A 42 -58.27 -2.02 -24.95
CA TYR A 42 -57.55 -2.98 -24.11
C TYR A 42 -58.16 -3.05 -22.70
N ARG A 43 -58.67 -4.22 -22.35
CA ARG A 43 -59.07 -4.52 -20.98
C ARG A 43 -57.87 -4.98 -20.15
N TRP A 44 -57.42 -4.11 -19.26
CA TRP A 44 -56.38 -4.43 -18.31
C TRP A 44 -56.93 -5.29 -17.19
N THR A 45 -56.55 -6.55 -17.16
CA THR A 45 -56.94 -7.50 -16.11
C THR A 45 -55.84 -7.55 -15.05
N PRO A 46 -56.16 -7.13 -13.81
CA PRO A 46 -55.19 -7.28 -12.71
C PRO A 46 -55.04 -8.77 -12.34
N TYR A 47 -53.82 -9.18 -12.18
CA TYR A 47 -53.48 -10.52 -11.70
C TYR A 47 -52.50 -10.38 -10.55
N SER A 48 -52.85 -10.97 -9.40
CA SER A 48 -51.93 -11.01 -8.25
C SER A 48 -51.89 -12.40 -7.66
N TYR A 49 -50.69 -12.79 -7.20
CA TYR A 49 -50.55 -14.02 -6.45
C TYR A 49 -49.50 -13.86 -5.37
N VAL A 50 -49.64 -14.66 -4.30
CA VAL A 50 -48.66 -14.86 -3.26
C VAL A 50 -48.18 -16.30 -3.36
N ALA A 51 -46.87 -16.50 -3.41
CA ALA A 51 -46.25 -17.81 -3.47
C ALA A 51 -45.27 -18.02 -2.30
N LEU A 52 -45.39 -19.12 -1.62
CA LEU A 52 -44.45 -19.57 -0.62
C LEU A 52 -43.67 -20.78 -1.20
N SER A 53 -42.35 -20.65 -1.32
CA SER A 53 -41.49 -21.73 -1.83
C SER A 53 -40.51 -22.21 -0.77
N LEU A 54 -40.46 -23.50 -0.55
CA LEU A 54 -39.46 -24.18 0.31
C LEU A 54 -38.55 -24.99 -0.57
N ASN A 55 -37.25 -24.63 -0.57
CA ASN A 55 -36.22 -25.35 -1.30
C ASN A 55 -35.33 -26.13 -0.33
N ILE A 56 -35.38 -27.45 -0.38
CA ILE A 56 -34.59 -28.38 0.45
C ILE A 56 -33.54 -29.05 -0.44
N PRO A 57 -32.29 -28.67 -0.33
CA PRO A 57 -31.23 -29.24 -1.15
C PRO A 57 -30.81 -30.61 -0.61
N ILE A 58 -31.21 -31.69 -1.27
CA ILE A 58 -30.93 -33.07 -0.85
C ILE A 58 -29.55 -33.54 -1.32
N PHE A 59 -29.23 -33.31 -2.60
CA PHE A 59 -27.95 -33.77 -3.17
C PHE A 59 -27.48 -32.80 -4.28
N ALA A 60 -26.21 -32.45 -4.27
CA ALA A 60 -25.59 -31.52 -5.23
C ALA A 60 -24.27 -32.08 -5.80
N GLY A 61 -24.10 -33.41 -5.89
CA GLY A 61 -22.93 -34.03 -6.51
C GLY A 61 -21.58 -33.58 -5.91
N GLY A 62 -21.52 -33.29 -4.60
CA GLY A 62 -20.30 -32.82 -3.94
C GLY A 62 -19.95 -31.32 -4.19
N LYS A 63 -20.64 -30.62 -5.08
CA LYS A 63 -20.38 -29.22 -5.44
C LYS A 63 -20.29 -28.29 -4.21
N ARG A 64 -21.20 -28.48 -3.26
CA ARG A 64 -21.26 -27.67 -2.03
C ARG A 64 -20.08 -27.91 -1.09
N HIS A 65 -19.67 -29.18 -0.96
CA HIS A 65 -18.49 -29.53 -0.16
C HIS A 65 -17.25 -28.88 -0.75
N GLN A 66 -17.10 -28.90 -2.08
CA GLN A 66 -15.99 -28.25 -2.76
C GLN A 66 -16.05 -26.72 -2.64
N ALA A 67 -17.23 -26.11 -2.67
CA ALA A 67 -17.39 -24.67 -2.44
C ALA A 67 -16.92 -24.24 -1.04
N ILE A 68 -17.27 -25.00 0.00
CA ILE A 68 -16.79 -24.77 1.38
C ILE A 68 -15.26 -24.93 1.44
N ARG A 69 -14.71 -25.97 0.80
CA ARG A 69 -13.27 -26.19 0.75
C ARG A 69 -12.54 -25.05 0.03
N GLN A 70 -13.08 -24.57 -1.07
CA GLN A 70 -12.55 -23.43 -1.80
C GLN A 70 -12.56 -22.16 -0.95
N ALA A 71 -13.66 -21.85 -0.25
CA ALA A 71 -13.74 -20.70 0.65
C ALA A 71 -12.73 -20.81 1.81
N LYS A 72 -12.51 -22.01 2.37
CA LYS A 72 -11.47 -22.22 3.38
C LYS A 72 -10.06 -21.98 2.83
N ASN A 73 -9.75 -22.48 1.63
CA ASN A 73 -8.46 -22.27 1.00
C ASN A 73 -8.21 -20.78 0.73
N GLN A 74 -9.23 -20.03 0.30
CA GLN A 74 -9.13 -18.56 0.11
C GLN A 74 -8.84 -17.84 1.43
N TYR A 75 -9.48 -18.24 2.52
CA TYR A 75 -9.21 -17.70 3.85
C TYR A 75 -7.76 -17.98 4.28
N GLU A 76 -7.28 -19.19 4.11
CA GLU A 76 -5.90 -19.58 4.43
C GLU A 76 -4.86 -18.81 3.58
N GLN A 77 -5.15 -18.62 2.29
CA GLN A 77 -4.31 -17.79 1.42
C GLN A 77 -4.16 -16.36 1.95
N VAL A 78 -5.26 -15.72 2.38
CA VAL A 78 -5.22 -14.37 2.92
C VAL A 78 -4.47 -14.33 4.26
N GLN A 79 -4.59 -15.35 5.10
CA GLN A 79 -3.79 -15.44 6.33
C GLN A 79 -2.29 -15.52 6.02
N LEU A 80 -1.89 -16.38 5.09
CA LEU A 80 -0.49 -16.50 4.67
C LEU A 80 0.02 -15.21 4.03
N GLN A 81 -0.80 -14.54 3.25
CA GLN A 81 -0.47 -13.24 2.66
C GLN A 81 -0.27 -12.15 3.71
N THR A 82 -1.09 -12.15 4.77
CA THR A 82 -0.93 -11.23 5.91
C THR A 82 0.42 -11.45 6.60
N VAL A 83 0.78 -12.70 6.89
CA VAL A 83 2.09 -13.04 7.49
C VAL A 83 3.24 -12.61 6.58
N ASN A 84 3.10 -12.82 5.27
CA ASN A 84 4.13 -12.39 4.31
C ASN A 84 4.27 -10.85 4.27
N THR A 85 3.16 -10.13 4.27
CA THR A 85 3.15 -8.65 4.32
C THR A 85 3.82 -8.13 5.59
N GLU A 86 3.55 -8.75 6.75
CA GLU A 86 4.21 -8.38 8.01
C GLU A 86 5.73 -8.61 7.95
N ARG A 87 6.17 -9.70 7.34
CA ARG A 87 7.61 -9.98 7.14
C ARG A 87 8.25 -8.95 6.23
N GLN A 88 7.61 -8.62 5.11
CA GLN A 88 8.08 -7.60 4.18
C GLN A 88 8.19 -6.23 4.85
N LEU A 89 7.19 -5.84 5.65
CA LEU A 89 7.22 -4.59 6.41
C LEU A 89 8.40 -4.56 7.40
N LYS A 90 8.64 -5.64 8.13
CA LYS A 90 9.78 -5.75 9.04
C LYS A 90 11.13 -5.59 8.32
N ILE A 91 11.26 -6.20 7.14
CA ILE A 91 12.46 -6.08 6.31
C ILE A 91 12.64 -4.62 5.84
N MET A 92 11.58 -4.00 5.34
CA MET A 92 11.57 -2.62 4.86
C MET A 92 11.95 -1.63 5.96
N ILE A 93 11.38 -1.75 7.16
CA ILE A 93 11.73 -0.90 8.31
C ILE A 93 13.22 -1.08 8.68
N ARG A 94 13.71 -2.31 8.71
CA ARG A 94 15.14 -2.57 9.00
C ARG A 94 16.04 -1.95 7.93
N GLN A 95 15.66 -2.01 6.67
CA GLN A 95 16.40 -1.39 5.57
C GLN A 95 16.43 0.12 5.70
N HIS A 96 15.30 0.77 6.01
CA HIS A 96 15.25 2.22 6.23
C HIS A 96 16.07 2.65 7.46
N LEU A 97 16.06 1.87 8.55
CA LEU A 97 16.91 2.12 9.70
C LEU A 97 18.41 2.07 9.34
N ASN A 98 18.85 1.04 8.61
CA ASN A 98 20.24 0.91 8.16
C ASN A 98 20.62 2.06 7.22
N THR A 99 19.72 2.46 6.31
CA THR A 99 19.96 3.59 5.39
C THR A 99 20.10 4.89 6.18
N MET A 100 19.24 5.15 7.14
CA MET A 100 19.32 6.34 8.00
C MET A 100 20.62 6.37 8.81
N GLU A 101 21.03 5.24 9.43
CA GLU A 101 22.28 5.15 10.17
C GLU A 101 23.50 5.41 9.28
N THR A 102 23.51 4.83 8.08
CA THR A 102 24.58 5.04 7.09
C THR A 102 24.63 6.48 6.63
N SER A 103 23.49 7.08 6.34
CA SER A 103 23.39 8.50 5.94
C SER A 103 23.87 9.44 7.06
N MET A 104 23.58 9.11 8.31
CA MET A 104 24.07 9.87 9.46
C MET A 104 25.59 9.80 9.59
N LYS A 105 26.17 8.61 9.42
CA LYS A 105 27.64 8.45 9.41
C LYS A 105 28.28 9.24 8.27
N SER A 106 27.66 9.19 7.07
CA SER A 106 28.13 9.96 5.91
C SER A 106 28.06 11.46 6.15
N TYR A 107 27.02 11.94 6.83
CA TYR A 107 26.90 13.34 7.21
C TYR A 107 28.07 13.81 8.12
N TYR A 108 28.39 13.04 9.17
CA TYR A 108 29.51 13.39 10.05
C TYR A 108 30.85 13.36 9.31
N ALA A 109 31.09 12.34 8.48
CA ALA A 109 32.30 12.27 7.67
C ALA A 109 32.43 13.45 6.69
N ALA A 110 31.34 13.84 6.04
CA ALA A 110 31.32 15.00 5.14
C ALA A 110 31.57 16.32 5.89
N LYS A 111 31.02 16.47 7.10
CA LYS A 111 31.28 17.63 7.97
C LYS A 111 32.76 17.74 8.34
N ASP A 112 33.40 16.63 8.69
CA ASP A 112 34.83 16.60 9.03
C ASP A 112 35.69 16.87 7.79
N ALA A 113 35.27 16.39 6.61
CA ALA A 113 35.92 16.69 5.34
C ALA A 113 35.90 18.18 5.00
N VAL A 114 34.74 18.86 5.21
CA VAL A 114 34.64 20.33 5.02
C VAL A 114 35.59 21.04 5.96
N ALA A 115 35.64 20.66 7.24
CA ALA A 115 36.55 21.29 8.22
C ALA A 115 38.02 21.12 7.84
N SER A 116 38.38 19.95 7.30
CA SER A 116 39.73 19.65 6.82
C SER A 116 40.08 20.44 5.55
N ALA A 117 39.16 20.49 4.57
CA ALA A 117 39.33 21.24 3.33
C ALA A 117 39.44 22.74 3.61
N GLN A 118 38.66 23.28 4.55
CA GLN A 118 38.75 24.68 4.96
C GLN A 118 40.12 25.01 5.54
N LYS A 119 40.62 24.17 6.44
CA LYS A 119 41.99 24.33 6.98
C LYS A 119 43.06 24.30 5.89
N GLY A 120 42.90 23.37 4.94
CA GLY A 120 43.81 23.27 3.78
C GLY A 120 43.82 24.54 2.95
N TYR A 121 42.62 25.04 2.61
CA TYR A 121 42.48 26.30 1.89
C TYR A 121 43.08 27.49 2.64
N ASP A 122 42.83 27.64 3.95
CA ASP A 122 43.37 28.71 4.76
C ASP A 122 44.88 28.70 4.81
N ILE A 123 45.55 27.53 4.86
CA ILE A 123 46.98 27.38 4.84
C ILE A 123 47.57 27.81 3.49
N VAL A 124 47.00 27.30 2.38
CA VAL A 124 47.48 27.63 1.03
C VAL A 124 47.26 29.13 0.71
N ALA A 125 46.11 29.68 1.09
CA ALA A 125 45.79 31.10 0.91
C ALA A 125 46.80 32.01 1.65
N LYS A 126 47.15 31.67 2.90
CA LYS A 126 48.18 32.40 3.67
C LYS A 126 49.59 32.24 3.05
N SER A 127 49.93 31.04 2.55
CA SER A 127 51.21 30.81 1.86
C SER A 127 51.33 31.61 0.58
N TYR A 128 50.23 31.77 -0.18
CA TYR A 128 50.17 32.61 -1.35
C TYR A 128 50.37 34.10 -1.03
N GLN A 129 49.74 34.59 0.05
CA GLN A 129 49.89 36.00 0.48
C GLN A 129 51.35 36.37 0.81
N VAL A 130 52.15 35.40 1.29
CA VAL A 130 53.58 35.63 1.59
C VAL A 130 54.49 35.18 0.45
N GLY A 131 53.91 34.89 -0.74
CA GLY A 131 54.70 34.56 -1.96
C GLY A 131 55.30 33.15 -1.98
N ARG A 132 54.81 32.19 -1.14
CA ARG A 132 55.32 30.83 -1.02
C ARG A 132 54.51 29.77 -1.76
N SER A 133 53.32 30.11 -2.26
CA SER A 133 52.46 29.22 -3.04
C SER A 133 52.04 29.89 -4.36
N ALA A 134 51.75 29.09 -5.37
CA ALA A 134 51.27 29.55 -6.65
C ALA A 134 49.74 29.73 -6.63
N LEU A 135 49.19 30.62 -7.48
CA LEU A 135 47.78 30.87 -7.58
C LEU A 135 46.97 29.58 -7.95
N ILE A 136 47.56 28.68 -8.73
CA ILE A 136 46.97 27.43 -9.09
C ILE A 136 46.64 26.56 -7.85
N GLU A 137 47.57 26.56 -6.85
CA GLU A 137 47.36 25.81 -5.60
C GLU A 137 46.21 26.36 -4.77
N VAL A 138 46.02 27.69 -4.77
CA VAL A 138 44.87 28.35 -4.12
C VAL A 138 43.56 27.94 -4.82
N ASN A 139 43.55 27.94 -6.16
CA ASN A 139 42.37 27.55 -6.91
C ASN A 139 42.03 26.06 -6.68
N ASP A 140 43.02 25.18 -6.63
CA ASP A 140 42.84 23.76 -6.34
C ASP A 140 42.28 23.54 -4.93
N ALA A 141 42.83 24.23 -3.94
CA ALA A 141 42.30 24.17 -2.57
C ALA A 141 40.89 24.74 -2.43
N GLN A 142 40.58 25.81 -3.16
CA GLN A 142 39.23 26.37 -3.22
C GLN A 142 38.23 25.41 -3.87
N LEU A 143 38.66 24.72 -4.96
CA LEU A 143 37.85 23.73 -5.64
C LEU A 143 37.57 22.54 -4.68
N ALA A 144 38.59 22.05 -3.99
CA ALA A 144 38.45 20.97 -3.00
C ALA A 144 37.47 21.34 -1.87
N LEU A 145 37.55 22.58 -1.36
CA LEU A 145 36.64 23.08 -0.35
C LEU A 145 35.20 23.13 -0.89
N THR A 146 34.99 23.65 -2.10
CA THR A 146 33.66 23.75 -2.73
C THR A 146 33.06 22.36 -2.94
N GLN A 147 33.87 21.39 -3.41
CA GLN A 147 33.44 20.00 -3.57
C GLN A 147 33.04 19.37 -2.24
N SER A 148 33.82 19.60 -1.18
CA SER A 148 33.51 19.11 0.17
C SER A 148 32.21 19.71 0.71
N GLN A 149 31.94 21.01 0.50
CA GLN A 149 30.72 21.67 0.88
C GLN A 149 29.50 21.13 0.12
N LEU A 150 29.65 20.85 -1.19
CA LEU A 150 28.62 20.22 -1.99
C LEU A 150 28.31 18.80 -1.48
N ALA A 151 29.34 18.01 -1.18
CA ALA A 151 29.21 16.67 -0.62
C ALA A 151 28.50 16.71 0.76
N ALA A 152 28.80 17.68 1.60
CA ALA A 152 28.12 17.86 2.88
C ALA A 152 26.65 18.21 2.72
N SER A 153 26.31 19.10 1.78
CA SER A 153 24.91 19.45 1.46
C SER A 153 24.14 18.23 0.96
N GLN A 154 24.76 17.41 0.09
CA GLN A 154 24.15 16.16 -0.38
C GLN A 154 23.96 15.15 0.75
N ALA A 155 24.89 15.07 1.69
CA ALA A 155 24.80 14.16 2.84
C ALA A 155 23.64 14.57 3.78
N VAL A 156 23.43 15.88 4.00
CA VAL A 156 22.26 16.39 4.75
C VAL A 156 20.96 16.00 4.06
N TYR A 157 20.87 16.24 2.75
CA TYR A 157 19.68 15.88 1.97
C TYR A 157 19.39 14.38 2.07
N ASN A 158 20.40 13.53 1.90
CA ASN A 158 20.26 12.08 1.98
C ASN A 158 19.79 11.63 3.38
N PHE A 159 20.32 12.25 4.43
CA PHE A 159 19.88 11.94 5.79
C PHE A 159 18.41 12.35 6.03
N LEU A 160 18.00 13.54 5.61
CA LEU A 160 16.62 13.99 5.76
C LEU A 160 15.65 13.11 4.97
N THR A 161 16.05 12.72 3.75
CA THR A 161 15.25 11.80 2.93
C THR A 161 15.11 10.43 3.58
N ALA A 162 16.21 9.86 4.09
CA ALA A 162 16.20 8.56 4.77
C ALA A 162 15.34 8.61 6.05
N LYS A 163 15.42 9.71 6.81
CA LYS A 163 14.58 9.94 7.99
C LYS A 163 13.11 9.95 7.60
N SER A 164 12.72 10.73 6.58
CA SER A 164 11.35 10.84 6.10
C SER A 164 10.78 9.50 5.63
N GLN A 165 11.58 8.70 4.91
CA GLN A 165 11.19 7.37 4.47
C GLN A 165 10.95 6.39 5.64
N LEU A 166 11.78 6.47 6.68
CA LEU A 166 11.59 5.65 7.88
C LEU A 166 10.29 6.04 8.61
N GLU A 167 10.05 7.31 8.79
CA GLU A 167 8.86 7.82 9.48
C GLU A 167 7.59 7.44 8.70
N GLN A 168 7.60 7.56 7.37
CA GLN A 168 6.52 7.08 6.50
C GLN A 168 6.27 5.58 6.67
N ALA A 169 7.34 4.77 6.72
CA ALA A 169 7.22 3.32 6.93
C ALA A 169 6.65 2.95 8.31
N LEU A 170 6.84 3.81 9.31
CA LEU A 170 6.28 3.65 10.66
C LEU A 170 4.84 4.17 10.78
N GLY A 171 4.30 4.79 9.72
CA GLY A 171 2.95 5.37 9.73
C GLY A 171 2.83 6.62 10.61
N GLN A 172 3.93 7.32 10.85
CA GLN A 172 3.90 8.61 11.54
C GLN A 172 3.61 9.70 10.51
N ASP A 173 2.44 10.32 10.62
CA ASP A 173 2.10 11.48 9.82
C ASP A 173 2.94 12.68 10.22
N PHE A 174 3.61 13.29 9.23
CA PHE A 174 4.45 14.50 9.37
C PHE A 174 3.66 15.80 9.44
N ILE A 175 2.41 15.79 9.84
CA ILE A 175 1.62 17.00 9.99
C ILE A 175 1.60 17.35 11.47
N ASN A 176 2.68 18.00 11.91
CA ASN A 176 2.70 19.02 12.97
C ASN A 176 3.83 20.00 12.72
#